data_50c1a616a2cef106b5a2cb35064431de
#
_entry.id   50c1a616a2cef106b5a2cb35064431de
#
_cell.length_a   1.000
_cell.length_b   1.000
_cell.length_c   1.000
_cell.angle_alpha   90.00
_cell.angle_beta   90.00
_cell.angle_gamma   90.00
#
_symmetry.space_group_name_H-M   'P 1'
#
loop_
_entity.id
_entity.type
_entity.pdbx_description
1 polymer ?
#
loop_
_entity_poly.entity_id
_entity_poly.type
_entity_poly.pdbx_seq_one_letter_code
_entity_poly.pdbx_strand_id
1 'polypeptide(L)'
;MDYIKMLREDSDLSDLLCDVCDIEVLPEFKTPEDESGHLTYNISGKTFAKAGSGSEYILLEDGSIGFWGSEGECGRIADNLKEFFEFMVNCPYWSDYLDEDEYQDRDSLSEFAKEVFEEHMENAEDIDFDLPEAQQELAVRLGIEKKADVVDILMQFYHCTKREPRFISTYTENDGSTHSGTGSLFDR
;
A
#
# COMPACT_ATOMS: atom_id res chain seq x y z
N MET A 1 -11.73 -6.59 13.41
CA MET A 1 -12.56 -5.56 12.75
C MET A 1 -12.55 -5.88 11.27
N ASP A 2 -13.66 -5.73 10.57
CA ASP A 2 -13.74 -5.95 9.12
C ASP A 2 -13.68 -4.59 8.41
N TYR A 3 -12.47 -4.13 8.16
CA TYR A 3 -12.21 -2.82 7.55
C TYR A 3 -12.85 -2.68 6.16
N ILE A 4 -12.76 -3.73 5.32
CA ILE A 4 -13.30 -3.67 3.96
C ILE A 4 -14.81 -3.50 3.99
N LYS A 5 -15.50 -4.22 4.90
CA LYS A 5 -16.93 -4.07 5.07
C LYS A 5 -17.30 -2.66 5.57
N MET A 6 -16.58 -2.14 6.56
CA MET A 6 -16.81 -0.77 7.06
C MET A 6 -16.71 0.27 5.94
N LEU A 7 -15.64 0.21 5.14
CA LEU A 7 -15.40 1.14 4.04
C LEU A 7 -16.45 1.01 2.92
N ARG A 8 -16.97 -0.18 2.68
CA ARG A 8 -18.05 -0.39 1.70
C ARG A 8 -19.42 0.10 2.17
N GLU A 9 -19.66 0.12 3.47
CA GLU A 9 -20.93 0.54 4.09
C GLU A 9 -20.98 2.04 4.44
N ASP A 10 -19.83 2.72 4.43
CA ASP A 10 -19.68 4.13 4.79
C ASP A 10 -18.91 4.88 3.69
N SER A 11 -19.65 5.57 2.80
CA SER A 11 -19.07 6.29 1.67
C SER A 11 -18.15 7.42 2.11
N ASP A 12 -18.55 8.17 3.16
CA ASP A 12 -17.75 9.31 3.63
C ASP A 12 -16.42 8.84 4.23
N LEU A 13 -16.39 7.63 4.82
CA LEU A 13 -15.15 7.01 5.28
C LEU A 13 -14.30 6.52 4.12
N SER A 14 -14.93 5.99 3.07
CA SER A 14 -14.22 5.57 1.84
C SER A 14 -13.61 6.76 1.11
N ASP A 15 -14.35 7.86 0.99
CA ASP A 15 -13.87 9.10 0.38
C ASP A 15 -12.69 9.67 1.17
N LEU A 16 -12.79 9.69 2.51
CA LEU A 16 -11.70 10.12 3.38
C LEU A 16 -10.43 9.25 3.23
N LEU A 17 -10.58 7.93 3.09
CA LEU A 17 -9.46 7.03 2.81
C LEU A 17 -8.81 7.34 1.45
N CYS A 18 -9.62 7.63 0.44
CA CYS A 18 -9.15 8.04 -0.88
C CYS A 18 -8.37 9.36 -0.81
N ASP A 19 -8.92 10.36 -0.14
CA ASP A 19 -8.29 11.68 -0.01
C ASP A 19 -6.96 11.63 0.75
N VAL A 20 -6.86 10.81 1.80
CA VAL A 20 -5.66 10.71 2.65
C VAL A 20 -4.62 9.76 2.08
N CYS A 21 -5.03 8.63 1.49
CA CYS A 21 -4.14 7.52 1.16
C CYS A 21 -4.12 7.14 -0.32
N ASP A 22 -4.88 7.82 -1.17
CA ASP A 22 -5.10 7.44 -2.59
C ASP A 22 -5.57 5.98 -2.74
N ILE A 23 -6.51 5.54 -1.87
CA ILE A 23 -7.03 4.17 -1.88
C ILE A 23 -8.54 4.17 -2.06
N GLU A 24 -9.00 3.64 -3.20
CA GLU A 24 -10.40 3.36 -3.49
C GLU A 24 -10.72 1.89 -3.21
N VAL A 25 -11.57 1.62 -2.21
CA VAL A 25 -12.03 0.25 -1.90
C VAL A 25 -13.09 -0.17 -2.89
N LEU A 26 -12.88 -1.30 -3.56
CA LEU A 26 -13.82 -1.83 -4.55
C LEU A 26 -15.11 -2.32 -3.90
N PRO A 27 -16.28 -2.14 -4.55
CA PRO A 27 -17.58 -2.58 -4.03
C PRO A 27 -17.66 -4.11 -3.84
N GLU A 28 -16.86 -4.86 -4.61
CA GLU A 28 -16.72 -6.31 -4.50
C GLU A 28 -15.27 -6.73 -4.78
N PHE A 29 -14.91 -7.91 -4.30
CA PHE A 29 -13.60 -8.49 -4.63
C PHE A 29 -13.55 -8.87 -6.12
N LYS A 30 -12.48 -8.46 -6.79
CA LYS A 30 -12.23 -8.82 -8.19
C LYS A 30 -11.06 -9.80 -8.30
N THR A 31 -11.01 -10.53 -9.39
CA THR A 31 -9.76 -11.18 -9.81
C THR A 31 -8.82 -10.07 -10.25
N PRO A 32 -7.53 -10.10 -9.83
CA PRO A 32 -6.54 -9.12 -10.28
C PRO A 32 -6.57 -8.99 -11.80
N GLU A 33 -6.62 -7.74 -12.29
CA GLU A 33 -6.85 -7.50 -13.71
C GLU A 33 -5.62 -7.89 -14.53
N ASP A 34 -5.88 -8.76 -15.50
CA ASP A 34 -5.06 -8.92 -16.69
C ASP A 34 -5.99 -9.11 -17.89
N GLU A 35 -6.35 -7.99 -18.52
CA GLU A 35 -7.22 -7.99 -19.70
C GLU A 35 -6.60 -8.78 -20.87
N SER A 36 -5.28 -8.97 -20.88
CA SER A 36 -4.55 -9.66 -21.94
C SER A 36 -4.39 -11.16 -21.69
N GLY A 37 -4.54 -11.65 -20.46
CA GLY A 37 -4.23 -13.03 -20.05
C GLY A 37 -2.73 -13.34 -19.99
N HIS A 38 -1.90 -12.30 -20.03
CA HIS A 38 -0.44 -12.41 -20.05
C HIS A 38 0.20 -12.29 -18.66
N LEU A 39 -0.53 -11.73 -17.67
CA LEU A 39 -0.06 -11.52 -16.32
C LEU A 39 -0.54 -12.66 -15.40
N THR A 40 0.39 -13.22 -14.64
CA THR A 40 0.09 -14.25 -13.64
C THR A 40 0.80 -13.92 -12.33
N TYR A 41 0.29 -14.45 -11.22
CA TYR A 41 0.88 -14.31 -9.90
C TYR A 41 1.21 -15.66 -9.29
N ASN A 42 2.34 -15.73 -8.56
CA ASN A 42 2.75 -16.96 -7.89
C ASN A 42 1.91 -17.30 -6.65
N ILE A 43 1.19 -16.32 -6.09
CA ILE A 43 0.27 -16.48 -4.96
C ILE A 43 -1.08 -15.95 -5.37
N SER A 44 -2.13 -16.76 -5.22
CA SER A 44 -3.50 -16.37 -5.57
C SER A 44 -4.01 -15.29 -4.61
N GLY A 45 -4.90 -14.44 -5.12
CA GLY A 45 -5.50 -13.38 -4.32
C GLY A 45 -6.74 -12.77 -4.97
N LYS A 46 -7.29 -11.77 -4.30
CA LYS A 46 -8.42 -10.97 -4.76
C LYS A 46 -8.13 -9.49 -4.58
N THR A 47 -8.26 -8.70 -5.63
CA THR A 47 -8.17 -7.25 -5.55
C THR A 47 -9.34 -6.72 -4.74
N PHE A 48 -9.05 -5.94 -3.70
CA PHE A 48 -10.05 -5.31 -2.84
C PHE A 48 -10.04 -3.79 -2.93
N ALA A 49 -8.94 -3.20 -3.40
CA ALA A 49 -8.80 -1.75 -3.56
C ALA A 49 -7.84 -1.41 -4.71
N LYS A 50 -7.92 -0.19 -5.19
CA LYS A 50 -7.04 0.39 -6.22
C LYS A 50 -6.51 1.75 -5.76
N ALA A 51 -5.35 2.15 -6.28
CA ALA A 51 -4.88 3.53 -6.24
C ALA A 51 -5.35 4.30 -7.49
N GLY A 52 -5.32 5.62 -7.44
CA GLY A 52 -5.68 6.47 -8.58
C GLY A 52 -4.83 6.24 -9.83
N SER A 53 -3.58 5.77 -9.66
CA SER A 53 -2.69 5.33 -10.75
C SER A 53 -3.15 4.06 -11.47
N GLY A 54 -4.16 3.35 -10.93
CA GLY A 54 -4.61 2.04 -11.41
C GLY A 54 -3.89 0.85 -10.78
N SER A 55 -2.95 1.09 -9.86
CA SER A 55 -2.31 0.04 -9.06
C SER A 55 -3.32 -0.70 -8.19
N GLU A 56 -3.05 -1.96 -7.87
CA GLU A 56 -3.99 -2.84 -7.17
C GLU A 56 -3.47 -3.30 -5.81
N TYR A 57 -4.38 -3.30 -4.82
CA TYR A 57 -4.16 -3.92 -3.51
C TYR A 57 -4.90 -5.26 -3.46
N ILE A 58 -4.16 -6.33 -3.22
CA ILE A 58 -4.63 -7.71 -3.40
C ILE A 58 -4.59 -8.43 -2.06
N LEU A 59 -5.73 -8.90 -1.57
CA LEU A 59 -5.79 -9.82 -0.43
C LEU A 59 -5.38 -11.21 -0.90
N LEU A 60 -4.19 -11.65 -0.49
CA LEU A 60 -3.61 -12.93 -0.88
C LEU A 60 -4.23 -14.10 -0.09
N GLU A 61 -4.12 -15.32 -0.61
CA GLU A 61 -4.71 -16.51 0.00
C GLU A 61 -4.14 -16.87 1.38
N ASP A 62 -2.94 -16.37 1.71
CA ASP A 62 -2.32 -16.51 3.03
C ASP A 62 -2.70 -15.40 4.01
N GLY A 63 -3.60 -14.50 3.62
CA GLY A 63 -4.12 -13.40 4.42
C GLY A 63 -3.27 -12.13 4.39
N SER A 64 -2.09 -12.16 3.77
CA SER A 64 -1.26 -10.96 3.57
C SER A 64 -1.81 -10.09 2.44
N ILE A 65 -1.29 -8.87 2.35
CA ILE A 65 -1.64 -7.91 1.31
C ILE A 65 -0.50 -7.81 0.31
N GLY A 66 -0.82 -8.07 -0.96
CA GLY A 66 0.05 -7.80 -2.10
C GLY A 66 -0.28 -6.45 -2.74
N PHE A 67 0.72 -5.88 -3.37
CA PHE A 67 0.60 -4.70 -4.23
C PHE A 67 1.10 -5.06 -5.63
N TRP A 68 0.36 -4.61 -6.63
CA TRP A 68 0.79 -4.63 -8.02
C TRP A 68 0.66 -3.22 -8.60
N GLY A 69 1.78 -2.65 -8.97
CA GLY A 69 1.87 -1.30 -9.52
C GLY A 69 1.57 -1.27 -11.01
N SER A 70 1.03 -0.15 -11.48
CA SER A 70 0.72 0.08 -12.90
C SER A 70 1.97 0.05 -13.81
N GLU A 71 3.16 0.22 -13.26
CA GLU A 71 4.45 0.12 -13.96
C GLU A 71 5.10 -1.27 -13.83
N GLY A 72 4.42 -2.22 -13.16
CA GLY A 72 4.83 -3.61 -13.05
C GLY A 72 5.53 -3.98 -11.74
N GLU A 73 5.66 -3.05 -10.79
CA GLU A 73 6.14 -3.37 -9.45
C GLU A 73 5.20 -4.38 -8.79
N CYS A 74 5.75 -5.34 -8.09
CA CYS A 74 4.97 -6.35 -7.41
C CYS A 74 5.68 -6.77 -6.12
N GLY A 75 4.92 -6.84 -5.02
CA GLY A 75 5.48 -7.25 -3.75
C GLY A 75 4.42 -7.31 -2.64
N ARG A 76 4.80 -7.86 -1.48
CA ARG A 76 3.97 -7.78 -0.28
C ARG A 76 4.10 -6.41 0.34
N ILE A 77 3.00 -5.90 0.90
CA ILE A 77 2.95 -4.60 1.56
C ILE A 77 2.57 -4.69 3.03
N ALA A 78 1.82 -5.72 3.44
CA ALA A 78 1.47 -5.98 4.84
C ALA A 78 1.17 -7.47 5.08
N ASP A 79 1.35 -7.94 6.32
CA ASP A 79 1.09 -9.33 6.70
C ASP A 79 -0.40 -9.64 6.90
N ASN A 80 -1.24 -8.60 7.07
CA ASN A 80 -2.69 -8.72 7.17
C ASN A 80 -3.37 -7.34 6.97
N LEU A 81 -4.70 -7.34 6.84
CA LEU A 81 -5.49 -6.12 6.65
C LEU A 81 -5.33 -5.08 7.77
N LYS A 82 -5.15 -5.52 9.03
CA LYS A 82 -4.99 -4.58 10.14
C LYS A 82 -3.68 -3.80 9.98
N GLU A 83 -2.59 -4.50 9.75
CA GLU A 83 -1.27 -3.90 9.52
C GLU A 83 -1.24 -3.04 8.25
N PHE A 84 -1.95 -3.47 7.20
CA PHE A 84 -2.12 -2.67 5.99
C PHE A 84 -2.74 -1.30 6.30
N PHE A 85 -3.88 -1.27 6.98
CA PHE A 85 -4.54 0.00 7.31
C PHE A 85 -3.75 0.81 8.36
N GLU A 86 -3.07 0.15 9.32
CA GLU A 86 -2.15 0.82 10.24
C GLU A 86 -1.01 1.52 9.48
N PHE A 87 -0.44 0.85 8.48
CA PHE A 87 0.60 1.41 7.62
C PHE A 87 0.06 2.58 6.78
N MET A 88 -1.04 2.39 6.03
CA MET A 88 -1.60 3.43 5.17
C MET A 88 -1.99 4.70 5.94
N VAL A 89 -2.61 4.54 7.10
CA VAL A 89 -3.03 5.69 7.94
C VAL A 89 -1.84 6.43 8.53
N ASN A 90 -0.77 5.73 8.91
CA ASN A 90 0.39 6.37 9.53
C ASN A 90 1.44 6.87 8.53
N CYS A 91 1.47 6.27 7.34
CA CYS A 91 2.40 6.60 6.24
C CYS A 91 1.60 6.81 4.94
N PRO A 92 0.79 7.89 4.83
CA PRO A 92 0.08 8.18 3.59
C PRO A 92 1.09 8.38 2.46
N TYR A 93 0.68 8.08 1.21
CA TYR A 93 1.57 8.11 0.04
C TYR A 93 2.82 7.24 0.25
N TRP A 94 2.60 6.04 0.78
CA TRP A 94 3.62 5.09 1.23
C TRP A 94 4.75 4.83 0.23
N SER A 95 4.52 5.03 -1.07
CA SER A 95 5.53 4.85 -2.12
C SER A 95 6.73 5.80 -1.98
N ASP A 96 6.57 6.93 -1.30
CA ASP A 96 7.60 7.92 -1.12
C ASP A 96 8.59 7.53 0.01
N TYR A 97 8.24 6.50 0.79
CA TYR A 97 9.13 5.90 1.81
C TYR A 97 10.01 4.77 1.25
N LEU A 98 10.10 4.59 -0.08
CA LEU A 98 10.84 3.49 -0.70
C LEU A 98 12.30 3.87 -1.00
N ASP A 99 13.09 4.10 0.04
CA ASP A 99 14.56 4.19 -0.04
C ASP A 99 15.18 3.11 0.85
N GLU A 100 15.69 2.01 0.24
CA GLU A 100 16.20 0.86 0.98
C GLU A 100 17.39 1.18 1.87
N ASP A 101 18.19 2.16 1.51
CA ASP A 101 19.39 2.54 2.27
C ASP A 101 19.01 3.11 3.64
N GLU A 102 17.88 3.83 3.73
CA GLU A 102 17.40 4.42 4.98
C GLU A 102 16.92 3.36 6.00
N TYR A 103 16.54 2.18 5.53
CA TYR A 103 16.10 1.08 6.40
C TYR A 103 17.25 0.31 7.07
N GLN A 104 18.50 0.66 6.80
CA GLN A 104 19.68 0.04 7.42
C GLN A 104 19.95 0.60 8.81
N ASP A 105 19.50 1.81 9.11
CA ASP A 105 19.69 2.49 10.40
C ASP A 105 18.38 3.15 10.86
N ARG A 106 17.98 2.92 12.11
CA ARG A 106 16.71 3.42 12.64
C ARG A 106 16.67 4.93 12.84
N ASP A 107 17.78 5.54 13.14
CA ASP A 107 17.87 7.01 13.34
C ASP A 107 17.76 7.69 11.97
N SER A 108 18.46 7.18 10.94
CA SER A 108 18.29 7.61 9.54
C SER A 108 16.84 7.45 9.07
N LEU A 109 16.23 6.30 9.28
CA LEU A 109 14.84 6.05 8.91
C LEU A 109 13.86 7.01 9.61
N SER A 110 14.14 7.38 10.88
CA SER A 110 13.32 8.36 11.61
C SER A 110 13.44 9.77 11.05
N GLU A 111 14.63 10.19 10.62
CA GLU A 111 14.85 11.50 9.98
C GLU A 111 14.20 11.52 8.59
N PHE A 112 14.46 10.52 7.77
CA PHE A 112 13.85 10.36 6.45
C PHE A 112 12.31 10.37 6.50
N ALA A 113 11.72 9.62 7.43
CA ALA A 113 10.27 9.58 7.58
C ALA A 113 9.65 10.94 7.94
N LYS A 114 10.36 11.78 8.68
CA LYS A 114 9.92 13.15 8.98
C LYS A 114 10.02 14.05 7.75
N GLU A 115 11.12 13.96 7.00
CA GLU A 115 11.31 14.75 5.77
C GLU A 115 10.20 14.42 4.75
N VAL A 116 9.92 13.14 4.51
CA VAL A 116 8.83 12.71 3.64
C VAL A 116 7.47 13.25 4.10
N PHE A 117 7.18 13.17 5.41
CA PHE A 117 5.92 13.67 5.93
C PHE A 117 5.81 15.20 5.84
N GLU A 118 6.90 15.93 6.08
CA GLU A 118 6.93 17.39 5.91
C GLU A 118 6.67 17.80 4.46
N GLU A 119 7.24 17.09 3.48
CA GLU A 119 6.96 17.31 2.06
C GLU A 119 5.47 17.03 1.72
N HIS A 120 4.87 15.98 2.27
CA HIS A 120 3.44 15.71 2.09
C HIS A 120 2.58 16.83 2.66
N MET A 121 2.97 17.41 3.80
CA MET A 121 2.25 18.53 4.39
C MET A 121 2.34 19.79 3.51
N GLU A 122 3.52 20.12 3.00
CA GLU A 122 3.72 21.25 2.09
C GLU A 122 2.85 21.10 0.82
N ASN A 123 2.86 19.90 0.21
CA ASN A 123 2.04 19.61 -0.97
C ASN A 123 0.52 19.70 -0.68
N ALA A 124 0.09 19.28 0.51
CA ALA A 124 -1.31 19.37 0.93
C ALA A 124 -1.75 20.83 1.16
N GLU A 125 -0.89 21.67 1.74
CA GLU A 125 -1.15 23.11 1.91
C GLU A 125 -1.34 23.82 0.58
N ASP A 126 -0.60 23.45 -0.46
CA ASP A 126 -0.70 24.03 -1.80
C ASP A 126 -2.09 23.83 -2.44
N ILE A 127 -2.85 22.84 -2.00
CA ILE A 127 -4.23 22.53 -2.46
C ILE A 127 -5.29 22.80 -1.39
N ASP A 128 -4.97 23.50 -0.31
CA ASP A 128 -5.90 23.85 0.78
C ASP A 128 -6.47 22.61 1.52
N PHE A 129 -5.66 21.52 1.65
CA PHE A 129 -6.04 20.28 2.31
C PHE A 129 -5.32 20.12 3.67
N ASP A 130 -6.09 20.01 4.76
CA ASP A 130 -5.55 19.75 6.11
C ASP A 130 -5.28 18.25 6.29
N LEU A 131 -4.14 17.79 5.77
CA LEU A 131 -3.72 16.39 5.85
C LEU A 131 -3.64 15.87 7.30
N PRO A 132 -3.08 16.60 8.31
CA PRO A 132 -3.06 16.13 9.69
C PRO A 132 -4.44 15.91 10.30
N GLU A 133 -5.41 16.81 10.03
CA GLU A 133 -6.78 16.69 10.54
C GLU A 133 -7.49 15.50 9.87
N ALA A 134 -7.42 15.40 8.55
CA ALA A 134 -8.02 14.32 7.77
C ALA A 134 -7.44 12.94 8.16
N GLN A 135 -6.13 12.84 8.33
CA GLN A 135 -5.44 11.64 8.80
C GLN A 135 -5.88 11.25 10.23
N GLN A 136 -6.04 12.24 11.14
CA GLN A 136 -6.51 12.00 12.49
C GLN A 136 -7.97 11.51 12.50
N GLU A 137 -8.84 12.10 11.69
CA GLU A 137 -10.23 11.67 11.53
C GLU A 137 -10.29 10.23 11.00
N LEU A 138 -9.55 9.92 9.95
CA LEU A 138 -9.45 8.58 9.36
C LEU A 138 -8.99 7.54 10.41
N ALA A 139 -7.96 7.88 11.18
CA ALA A 139 -7.44 7.02 12.25
C ALA A 139 -8.52 6.70 13.31
N VAL A 140 -9.23 7.72 13.77
CA VAL A 140 -10.31 7.56 14.77
C VAL A 140 -11.44 6.70 14.23
N ARG A 141 -11.90 6.94 12.99
CA ARG A 141 -13.01 6.20 12.37
C ARG A 141 -12.65 4.74 12.11
N LEU A 142 -11.41 4.46 11.72
CA LEU A 142 -10.91 3.08 11.54
C LEU A 142 -10.49 2.40 12.86
N GLY A 143 -10.47 3.13 13.99
CA GLY A 143 -9.99 2.61 15.27
C GLY A 143 -8.50 2.28 15.27
N ILE A 144 -7.72 3.04 14.52
CA ILE A 144 -6.27 2.93 14.39
C ILE A 144 -5.61 4.00 15.26
N GLU A 145 -4.52 3.65 15.92
CA GLU A 145 -3.71 4.60 16.66
C GLU A 145 -2.76 5.33 15.72
N LYS A 146 -2.87 6.66 15.68
CA LYS A 146 -1.88 7.50 14.99
C LYS A 146 -0.60 7.55 15.82
N LYS A 147 0.52 7.17 15.25
CA LYS A 147 1.83 7.12 15.89
C LYS A 147 2.58 8.44 15.68
N ALA A 148 3.25 8.90 16.73
CA ALA A 148 4.17 10.03 16.63
C ALA A 148 5.53 9.64 16.00
N ASP A 149 5.89 8.35 16.08
CA ASP A 149 7.06 7.75 15.46
C ASP A 149 6.59 6.54 14.65
N VAL A 150 6.87 6.56 13.35
CA VAL A 150 6.43 5.53 12.39
C VAL A 150 7.52 4.50 12.07
N VAL A 151 8.70 4.61 12.67
CA VAL A 151 9.86 3.73 12.38
C VAL A 151 9.50 2.25 12.55
N ASP A 152 8.77 1.88 13.60
CA ASP A 152 8.37 0.48 13.80
C ASP A 152 7.41 -0.01 12.70
N ILE A 153 6.51 0.84 12.23
CA ILE A 153 5.57 0.54 11.14
C ILE A 153 6.34 0.38 9.81
N LEU A 154 7.25 1.29 9.51
CA LEU A 154 8.10 1.23 8.32
C LEU A 154 8.99 -0.03 8.34
N MET A 155 9.60 -0.34 9.48
CA MET A 155 10.40 -1.56 9.62
C MET A 155 9.55 -2.84 9.45
N GLN A 156 8.32 -2.84 9.95
CA GLN A 156 7.38 -3.96 9.73
C GLN A 156 7.03 -4.11 8.26
N PHE A 157 6.73 -3.01 7.57
CA PHE A 157 6.54 -3.00 6.11
C PHE A 157 7.77 -3.56 5.39
N TYR A 158 8.98 -3.07 5.69
CA TYR A 158 10.23 -3.55 5.09
C TYR A 158 10.43 -5.06 5.28
N HIS A 159 10.20 -5.58 6.49
CA HIS A 159 10.29 -7.02 6.74
C HIS A 159 9.23 -7.82 5.98
N CYS A 160 8.02 -7.29 5.85
CA CYS A 160 6.95 -7.92 5.07
C CYS A 160 7.33 -8.03 3.59
N THR A 161 7.95 -7.00 2.99
CA THR A 161 8.39 -7.05 1.59
C THR A 161 9.45 -8.13 1.34
N LYS A 162 10.21 -8.50 2.37
CA LYS A 162 11.28 -9.53 2.31
C LYS A 162 10.79 -10.94 2.66
N ARG A 163 9.53 -11.10 3.08
CA ARG A 163 8.97 -12.39 3.51
C ARG A 163 8.89 -13.40 2.36
N GLU A 164 9.35 -14.63 2.60
CA GLU A 164 9.24 -15.72 1.64
C GLU A 164 7.95 -16.57 1.85
N PRO A 165 7.35 -17.13 0.77
CA PRO A 165 7.67 -16.81 -0.62
C PRO A 165 7.29 -15.38 -0.94
N ARG A 166 8.13 -14.66 -1.71
CA ARG A 166 7.79 -13.31 -2.19
C ARG A 166 6.55 -13.33 -3.07
N PHE A 167 5.80 -12.24 -3.10
CA PHE A 167 4.70 -12.09 -4.04
C PHE A 167 5.24 -11.54 -5.35
N ILE A 168 5.11 -12.31 -6.43
CA ILE A 168 5.76 -12.05 -7.72
C ILE A 168 4.71 -12.11 -8.83
N SER A 169 4.74 -11.12 -9.72
CA SER A 169 4.04 -11.15 -11.00
C SER A 169 4.96 -11.70 -12.10
N THR A 170 4.38 -12.38 -13.06
CA THR A 170 5.06 -12.86 -14.29
C THR A 170 4.23 -12.47 -15.48
N TYR A 171 4.84 -11.71 -16.39
CA TYR A 171 4.25 -11.35 -17.68
C TYR A 171 4.76 -12.28 -18.78
N THR A 172 3.86 -12.76 -19.62
CA THR A 172 4.18 -13.62 -20.77
C THR A 172 3.94 -12.87 -22.08
N GLU A 173 4.96 -12.68 -22.86
CA GLU A 173 4.88 -12.04 -24.19
C GLU A 173 4.14 -12.92 -25.20
N ASN A 174 3.73 -12.32 -26.33
CA ASN A 174 3.07 -13.05 -27.42
C ASN A 174 3.94 -14.12 -28.09
N ASP A 175 5.26 -13.99 -27.99
CA ASP A 175 6.23 -14.98 -28.49
C ASP A 175 6.51 -16.13 -27.51
N GLY A 176 5.88 -16.07 -26.30
CA GLY A 176 6.03 -17.03 -25.22
C GLY A 176 7.22 -16.77 -24.28
N SER A 177 7.97 -15.69 -24.47
CA SER A 177 8.97 -15.27 -23.50
C SER A 177 8.29 -14.74 -22.22
N THR A 178 8.96 -14.89 -21.07
CA THR A 178 8.40 -14.49 -19.76
C THR A 178 9.34 -13.54 -19.03
N HIS A 179 8.75 -12.54 -18.38
CA HIS A 179 9.44 -11.60 -17.51
C HIS A 179 8.80 -11.64 -16.11
N SER A 180 9.59 -11.94 -15.10
CA SER A 180 9.11 -11.96 -13.71
C SER A 180 9.69 -10.79 -12.94
N GLY A 181 8.86 -10.16 -12.13
CA GLY A 181 9.30 -9.19 -11.14
C GLY A 181 10.16 -9.86 -10.05
N THR A 182 10.87 -9.04 -9.29
CA THR A 182 11.73 -9.51 -8.18
C THR A 182 10.93 -9.85 -6.93
N GLY A 183 9.68 -9.38 -6.84
CA GLY A 183 8.87 -9.44 -5.63
C GLY A 183 9.35 -8.46 -4.55
N SER A 184 10.15 -7.46 -4.94
CA SER A 184 10.59 -6.36 -4.08
C SER A 184 9.97 -5.06 -4.55
N LEU A 185 9.39 -4.30 -3.63
CA LEU A 185 8.88 -2.94 -3.88
C LEU A 185 9.99 -1.89 -3.88
N PHE A 186 11.20 -2.23 -3.42
CA PHE A 186 12.37 -1.37 -3.38
C PHE A 186 13.26 -1.46 -4.64
N ASP A 187 13.06 -2.46 -5.49
CA ASP A 187 13.80 -2.61 -6.74
C ASP A 187 13.12 -1.73 -7.83
N ARG A 188 13.44 -0.45 -7.85
CA ARG A 188 13.01 0.52 -8.86
C ARG A 188 14.14 0.93 -9.78
#